data_4e29322fb118876f3bc91e3dfa351af6
#
_entry.id   4e29322fb118876f3bc91e3dfa351af6
#
_cell.length_a   1.000
_cell.length_b   1.000
_cell.length_c   1.000
_cell.angle_alpha   90.00
_cell.angle_beta   90.00
_cell.angle_gamma   90.00
#
_symmetry.space_group_name_H-M   'P 1'
#
loop_
_entity.id
_entity.type
_entity.pdbx_description
1 polymer ?
#
loop_
_entity_poly.entity_id
_entity_poly.type
_entity_poly.pdbx_seq_one_letter_code
_entity_poly.pdbx_strand_id
1 'polypeptide(L)'
;MQPKNADFCFFPCFLRCKVTILHRIKPKISPKMNTKIKNIIFDLGGVILDIDEKVVYQELEKLGVNVSELAHSKDFIETMSKFDTGIYTAPTFRKRMKALVGQEKMTDEKFDSIWNAMLLDIPRERIEAIEQVKKHYRIFLMSNTNVIHYDLYVRDLQLRFGYKEFDALFDKSYFSFAEHLEKPDPRFFELILDHEGLLPEETLFIDDTEANIKVAQSLGIHTYHISREELVRNLFSNGVLKPGIAD
;
A
#
# COMPACT_ATOMS: atom_id res chain seq x y z
N MET A 1 -2.64 19.93 32.25
CA MET A 1 -3.57 19.05 31.52
C MET A 1 -3.03 18.92 30.10
N GLN A 2 -2.39 17.80 29.79
CA GLN A 2 -1.87 17.52 28.45
C GLN A 2 -3.01 16.94 27.59
N PRO A 3 -3.12 17.34 26.29
CA PRO A 3 -4.05 16.69 25.40
C PRO A 3 -3.52 15.31 24.98
N LYS A 4 -4.42 14.35 24.99
CA LYS A 4 -4.19 12.95 24.62
C LYS A 4 -3.81 12.84 23.15
N ASN A 5 -2.81 11.99 22.86
CA ASN A 5 -2.39 11.57 21.54
C ASN A 5 -3.59 11.12 20.69
N ALA A 6 -3.83 11.82 19.61
CA ALA A 6 -4.67 11.33 18.53
C ALA A 6 -3.73 10.67 17.49
N ASP A 7 -3.88 9.38 17.31
CA ASP A 7 -3.21 8.63 16.26
C ASP A 7 -3.73 9.12 14.89
N PHE A 8 -2.90 9.90 14.20
CA PHE A 8 -3.20 10.42 12.87
C PHE A 8 -2.55 9.54 11.81
N CYS A 9 -3.30 8.63 11.27
CA CYS A 9 -2.99 7.99 10.00
C CYS A 9 -3.44 8.94 8.88
N PHE A 10 -2.50 9.65 8.23
CA PHE A 10 -2.75 10.73 7.29
C PHE A 10 -2.42 10.38 5.84
N PHE A 11 -2.95 9.27 5.34
CA PHE A 11 -3.24 9.20 3.91
C PHE A 11 -4.76 9.31 3.74
N PRO A 12 -5.27 10.05 2.76
CA PRO A 12 -6.70 10.29 2.63
C PRO A 12 -7.42 9.02 2.15
N CYS A 13 -7.69 8.11 3.08
CA CYS A 13 -8.57 6.98 2.88
C CYS A 13 -10.01 7.35 3.34
N PHE A 14 -10.49 8.55 3.00
CA PHE A 14 -11.84 8.97 3.34
C PHE A 14 -12.51 9.79 2.24
N LEU A 15 -12.96 9.12 1.21
CA LEU A 15 -14.15 9.57 0.52
C LEU A 15 -15.32 8.72 1.03
N ARG A 16 -16.17 9.32 1.89
CA ARG A 16 -17.50 8.78 2.19
C ARG A 16 -18.34 8.81 0.91
N CYS A 17 -18.21 7.79 0.10
CA CYS A 17 -19.22 7.51 -0.92
C CYS A 17 -20.43 6.93 -0.21
N LYS A 18 -21.56 7.66 -0.22
CA LYS A 18 -22.86 7.10 0.15
C LYS A 18 -23.25 6.09 -0.92
N VAL A 19 -22.85 4.85 -0.75
CA VAL A 19 -23.34 3.74 -1.55
C VAL A 19 -24.73 3.37 -0.99
N THR A 20 -25.74 3.57 -1.79
CA THR A 20 -27.08 3.03 -1.54
C THR A 20 -27.00 1.51 -1.62
N ILE A 21 -27.03 0.86 -0.47
CA ILE A 21 -26.94 -0.60 -0.35
C ILE A 21 -28.23 -1.20 -0.87
N LEU A 22 -28.20 -1.73 -2.08
CA LEU A 22 -29.18 -2.70 -2.53
C LEU A 22 -29.00 -3.99 -1.71
N HIS A 23 -29.99 -4.31 -0.91
CA HIS A 23 -30.04 -5.56 -0.13
C HIS A 23 -29.93 -6.76 -1.08
N ARG A 24 -28.74 -7.29 -1.23
CA ARG A 24 -28.54 -8.64 -1.75
C ARG A 24 -28.60 -9.62 -0.58
N ILE A 25 -29.47 -10.60 -0.72
CA ILE A 25 -29.72 -11.71 0.20
C ILE A 25 -28.39 -12.35 0.59
N LYS A 26 -28.10 -12.39 1.90
CA LYS A 26 -26.93 -13.09 2.45
C LYS A 26 -26.98 -14.57 2.05
N PRO A 27 -25.96 -15.13 1.40
CA PRO A 27 -25.86 -16.57 1.26
C PRO A 27 -25.71 -17.19 2.65
N LYS A 28 -26.41 -18.28 2.90
CA LYS A 28 -26.27 -19.11 4.11
C LYS A 28 -24.80 -19.56 4.19
N ILE A 29 -24.13 -19.21 5.29
CA ILE A 29 -22.78 -19.69 5.60
C ILE A 29 -22.86 -21.22 5.69
N SER A 30 -22.30 -21.91 4.72
CA SER A 30 -22.03 -23.34 4.80
C SER A 30 -20.85 -23.58 5.75
N PRO A 31 -20.74 -24.77 6.40
CA PRO A 31 -19.68 -25.01 7.39
C PRO A 31 -18.28 -24.86 6.76
N LYS A 32 -17.37 -24.24 7.52
CA LYS A 32 -15.95 -24.02 7.21
C LYS A 32 -15.35 -25.19 6.41
N MET A 33 -15.20 -25.03 5.11
CA MET A 33 -14.21 -25.81 4.37
C MET A 33 -12.85 -25.29 4.79
N ASN A 34 -11.98 -26.18 5.20
CA ASN A 34 -10.57 -25.89 5.52
C ASN A 34 -9.86 -25.55 4.19
N THR A 35 -10.05 -24.33 3.70
CA THR A 35 -9.47 -23.87 2.45
C THR A 35 -7.99 -23.60 2.68
N LYS A 36 -7.16 -24.43 2.07
CA LYS A 36 -5.71 -24.28 2.12
C LYS A 36 -5.34 -23.04 1.29
N ILE A 37 -4.75 -22.02 1.91
CA ILE A 37 -4.21 -20.85 1.20
C ILE A 37 -3.21 -21.32 0.15
N LYS A 38 -3.33 -20.80 -1.07
CA LYS A 38 -2.46 -21.07 -2.22
C LYS A 38 -1.78 -19.81 -2.72
N ASN A 39 -2.42 -18.66 -2.50
CA ASN A 39 -1.99 -17.38 -3.01
C ASN A 39 -1.86 -16.37 -1.87
N ILE A 40 -0.83 -15.52 -1.94
CA ILE A 40 -0.65 -14.43 -0.98
C ILE A 40 -0.43 -13.13 -1.73
N ILE A 41 -1.21 -12.12 -1.41
CA ILE A 41 -1.06 -10.76 -1.91
C ILE A 41 -0.47 -9.93 -0.77
N PHE A 42 0.67 -9.30 -1.00
CA PHE A 42 1.35 -8.43 -0.03
C PHE A 42 1.15 -6.96 -0.40
N ASP A 43 0.91 -6.11 0.59
CA ASP A 43 1.21 -4.70 0.46
C ASP A 43 2.74 -4.46 0.51
N LEU A 44 3.16 -3.28 0.06
CA LEU A 44 4.57 -2.86 0.08
C LEU A 44 4.90 -2.01 1.31
N GLY A 45 4.28 -0.86 1.44
CA GLY A 45 4.56 0.12 2.49
C GLY A 45 4.07 -0.35 3.85
N GLY A 46 4.90 -0.26 4.90
CA GLY A 46 4.54 -0.78 6.21
C GLY A 46 4.59 -2.31 6.34
N VAL A 47 4.69 -3.05 5.24
CA VAL A 47 4.77 -4.52 5.23
C VAL A 47 6.15 -5.02 4.82
N ILE A 48 6.64 -4.60 3.66
CA ILE A 48 7.93 -4.98 3.09
C ILE A 48 8.93 -3.82 3.16
N LEU A 49 8.49 -2.62 2.80
CA LEU A 49 9.24 -1.38 2.84
C LEU A 49 8.86 -0.61 4.11
N ASP A 50 9.84 -0.22 4.91
CA ASP A 50 9.62 0.68 6.04
C ASP A 50 9.34 2.09 5.53
N ILE A 51 8.26 2.71 6.04
CA ILE A 51 7.84 4.05 5.69
C ILE A 51 7.52 4.88 6.94
N ASP A 52 7.80 6.19 6.88
CA ASP A 52 7.37 7.16 7.90
C ASP A 52 6.93 8.47 7.23
N GLU A 53 5.64 8.62 7.02
CA GLU A 53 5.02 9.79 6.41
C GLU A 53 5.22 11.07 7.23
N LYS A 54 5.47 10.94 8.55
CA LYS A 54 5.69 12.08 9.45
C LYS A 54 6.91 12.89 9.05
N VAL A 55 7.92 12.24 8.45
CA VAL A 55 9.13 12.92 7.98
C VAL A 55 8.81 13.96 6.91
N VAL A 56 7.93 13.64 5.95
CA VAL A 56 7.48 14.59 4.91
C VAL A 56 6.76 15.77 5.54
N TYR A 57 5.87 15.50 6.49
CA TYR A 57 5.12 16.56 7.17
C TYR A 57 6.04 17.50 7.95
N GLN A 58 7.02 16.96 8.67
CA GLN A 58 8.02 17.77 9.39
C GLN A 58 8.88 18.63 8.44
N GLU A 59 9.24 18.12 7.27
CA GLU A 59 9.96 18.91 6.26
C GLU A 59 9.09 20.04 5.69
N LEU A 60 7.80 19.77 5.46
CA LEU A 60 6.85 20.81 5.01
C LEU A 60 6.60 21.87 6.09
N GLU A 61 6.49 21.48 7.36
CA GLU A 61 6.36 22.43 8.49
C GLU A 61 7.57 23.34 8.60
N LYS A 62 8.80 22.86 8.38
CA LYS A 62 10.02 23.68 8.33
C LYS A 62 9.98 24.74 7.22
N LEU A 63 9.19 24.52 6.18
CA LEU A 63 8.95 25.45 5.09
C LEU A 63 7.78 26.43 5.38
N GLY A 64 7.19 26.35 6.57
CA GLY A 64 6.08 27.20 6.99
C GLY A 64 4.69 26.72 6.52
N VAL A 65 4.58 25.48 6.03
CA VAL A 65 3.31 24.91 5.58
C VAL A 65 2.46 24.49 6.79
N ASN A 66 1.19 24.90 6.81
CA ASN A 66 0.22 24.35 7.73
C ASN A 66 -0.23 22.96 7.26
N VAL A 67 0.47 21.93 7.70
CA VAL A 67 0.26 20.53 7.26
C VAL A 67 -1.15 20.05 7.62
N SER A 68 -1.70 20.43 8.76
CA SER A 68 -3.06 20.05 9.16
C SER A 68 -4.12 20.60 8.19
N GLU A 69 -3.98 21.85 7.75
CA GLU A 69 -4.87 22.45 6.77
C GLU A 69 -4.67 21.83 5.39
N LEU A 70 -3.41 21.64 4.97
CA LEU A 70 -3.07 21.03 3.69
C LEU A 70 -3.70 19.65 3.56
N ALA A 71 -3.54 18.78 4.55
CA ALA A 71 -4.02 17.39 4.53
C ALA A 71 -5.55 17.29 4.42
N HIS A 72 -6.28 18.31 4.85
CA HIS A 72 -7.74 18.39 4.71
C HIS A 72 -8.20 19.14 3.46
N SER A 73 -7.26 19.73 2.70
CA SER A 73 -7.64 20.48 1.50
C SER A 73 -8.06 19.53 0.38
N LYS A 74 -9.16 19.87 -0.27
CA LYS A 74 -9.69 19.10 -1.40
C LYS A 74 -8.68 18.99 -2.54
N ASP A 75 -7.97 20.09 -2.82
CA ASP A 75 -6.99 20.14 -3.90
C ASP A 75 -5.78 19.23 -3.63
N PHE A 76 -5.35 19.12 -2.37
CA PHE A 76 -4.29 18.19 -1.98
C PHE A 76 -4.75 16.75 -2.17
N ILE A 77 -5.91 16.37 -1.61
CA ILE A 77 -6.47 15.02 -1.70
C ILE A 77 -6.63 14.60 -3.17
N GLU A 78 -7.20 15.48 -4.00
CA GLU A 78 -7.37 15.20 -5.43
C GLU A 78 -6.03 15.08 -6.17
N THR A 79 -5.05 15.94 -5.82
CA THR A 79 -3.72 15.90 -6.45
C THR A 79 -2.99 14.62 -6.10
N MET A 80 -3.08 14.16 -4.86
CA MET A 80 -2.51 12.89 -4.40
C MET A 80 -3.13 11.70 -5.15
N SER A 81 -4.45 11.54 -5.08
CA SER A 81 -5.14 10.43 -5.72
C SER A 81 -4.88 10.36 -7.23
N LYS A 82 -4.89 11.51 -7.93
CA LYS A 82 -4.57 11.55 -9.37
C LYS A 82 -3.12 11.20 -9.68
N PHE A 83 -2.20 11.42 -8.78
CA PHE A 83 -0.81 11.05 -8.97
C PHE A 83 -0.59 9.57 -8.64
N ASP A 84 -1.15 9.09 -7.54
CA ASP A 84 -1.06 7.69 -7.13
C ASP A 84 -1.83 6.74 -8.06
N THR A 85 -2.81 7.25 -8.81
CA THR A 85 -3.48 6.51 -9.90
C THR A 85 -2.91 6.78 -11.30
N GLY A 86 -1.75 7.46 -11.40
CA GLY A 86 -1.06 7.70 -12.67
C GLY A 86 -1.75 8.66 -13.64
N ILE A 87 -2.85 9.36 -13.21
CA ILE A 87 -3.52 10.37 -14.04
C ILE A 87 -2.63 11.60 -14.20
N TYR A 88 -1.89 11.97 -13.14
CA TYR A 88 -0.89 13.04 -13.24
C TYR A 88 0.49 12.46 -13.47
N THR A 89 1.23 13.08 -14.40
CA THR A 89 2.67 12.83 -14.57
C THR A 89 3.46 13.46 -13.42
N ALA A 90 4.67 12.99 -13.17
CA ALA A 90 5.56 13.54 -12.14
C ALA A 90 5.80 15.06 -12.28
N PRO A 91 6.05 15.65 -13.47
CA PRO A 91 6.12 17.10 -13.63
C PRO A 91 4.82 17.82 -13.25
N THR A 92 3.66 17.28 -13.61
CA THR A 92 2.35 17.85 -13.25
C THR A 92 2.15 17.82 -11.75
N PHE A 93 2.44 16.72 -11.10
CA PHE A 93 2.36 16.54 -9.66
C PHE A 93 3.28 17.52 -8.92
N ARG A 94 4.58 17.57 -9.27
CA ARG A 94 5.53 18.51 -8.66
C ARG A 94 5.05 19.95 -8.78
N LYS A 95 4.59 20.36 -9.95
CA LYS A 95 4.09 21.74 -10.17
C LYS A 95 2.91 22.05 -9.26
N ARG A 96 1.92 21.14 -9.17
CA ARG A 96 0.72 21.34 -8.33
C ARG A 96 1.05 21.34 -6.85
N MET A 97 1.84 20.37 -6.40
CA MET A 97 2.23 20.29 -4.99
C MET A 97 3.05 21.50 -4.54
N LYS A 98 4.04 21.93 -5.34
CA LYS A 98 4.82 23.14 -5.05
C LYS A 98 3.93 24.39 -4.93
N ALA A 99 2.90 24.51 -5.75
CA ALA A 99 1.93 25.61 -5.64
C ALA A 99 1.06 25.49 -4.38
N LEU A 100 0.58 24.29 -4.05
CA LEU A 100 -0.24 24.05 -2.85
C LEU A 100 0.51 24.34 -1.55
N VAL A 101 1.82 24.11 -1.52
CA VAL A 101 2.67 24.41 -0.35
C VAL A 101 3.36 25.77 -0.41
N GLY A 102 3.03 26.63 -1.40
CA GLY A 102 3.61 27.97 -1.53
C GLY A 102 5.11 27.99 -1.86
N GLN A 103 5.61 26.95 -2.54
CA GLN A 103 7.04 26.75 -2.84
C GLN A 103 7.29 26.58 -4.34
N GLU A 104 6.67 27.42 -5.18
CA GLU A 104 6.72 27.32 -6.65
C GLU A 104 8.15 27.42 -7.22
N LYS A 105 9.04 28.11 -6.49
CA LYS A 105 10.46 28.28 -6.88
C LYS A 105 11.36 27.12 -6.47
N MET A 106 10.85 26.15 -5.69
CA MET A 106 11.62 24.96 -5.29
C MET A 106 12.01 24.15 -6.52
N THR A 107 13.26 23.67 -6.55
CA THR A 107 13.70 22.77 -7.63
C THR A 107 13.01 21.40 -7.50
N ASP A 108 12.93 20.65 -8.60
CA ASP A 108 12.32 19.33 -8.60
C ASP A 108 13.12 18.34 -7.73
N GLU A 109 14.46 18.45 -7.73
CA GLU A 109 15.34 17.61 -6.92
C GLU A 109 15.12 17.85 -5.42
N LYS A 110 14.94 19.11 -5.01
CA LYS A 110 14.65 19.42 -3.60
C LYS A 110 13.26 18.93 -3.21
N PHE A 111 12.29 19.09 -4.08
CA PHE A 111 10.95 18.57 -3.87
C PHE A 111 10.97 17.03 -3.72
N ASP A 112 11.60 16.32 -4.66
CA ASP A 112 11.71 14.86 -4.62
C ASP A 112 12.47 14.37 -3.39
N SER A 113 13.50 15.10 -2.95
CA SER A 113 14.22 14.78 -1.71
C SER A 113 13.31 14.83 -0.47
N ILE A 114 12.40 15.82 -0.40
CA ILE A 114 11.42 15.93 0.68
C ILE A 114 10.36 14.82 0.53
N TRP A 115 9.83 14.65 -0.67
CA TRP A 115 8.78 13.69 -0.96
C TRP A 115 9.19 12.25 -0.69
N ASN A 116 10.43 11.89 -1.06
CA ASN A 116 11.00 10.56 -0.85
C ASN A 116 11.50 10.32 0.58
N ALA A 117 11.57 11.35 1.43
CA ALA A 117 12.11 11.20 2.79
C ALA A 117 11.30 10.24 3.67
N MET A 118 10.04 9.95 3.31
CA MET A 118 9.22 8.95 3.98
C MET A 118 9.64 7.50 3.71
N LEU A 119 10.35 7.25 2.62
CA LEU A 119 10.81 5.91 2.25
C LEU A 119 12.10 5.63 3.04
N LEU A 120 12.04 4.65 3.95
CA LEU A 120 13.16 4.36 4.84
C LEU A 120 14.03 3.23 4.31
N ASP A 121 13.64 1.98 4.56
CA ASP A 121 14.45 0.81 4.22
C ASP A 121 13.62 -0.38 3.75
N ILE A 122 14.20 -1.22 2.90
CA ILE A 122 13.72 -2.58 2.66
C ILE A 122 14.68 -3.52 3.40
N PRO A 123 14.32 -4.02 4.60
CA PRO A 123 15.18 -4.90 5.36
C PRO A 123 15.46 -6.21 4.60
N ARG A 124 16.73 -6.64 4.56
CA ARG A 124 17.16 -7.87 3.87
C ARG A 124 16.37 -9.09 4.31
N GLU A 125 16.09 -9.21 5.58
CA GLU A 125 15.33 -10.32 6.15
C GLU A 125 13.88 -10.40 5.65
N ARG A 126 13.29 -9.29 5.18
CA ARG A 126 11.96 -9.31 4.54
C ARG A 126 12.04 -9.87 3.12
N ILE A 127 13.07 -9.49 2.37
CA ILE A 127 13.32 -10.05 1.03
C ILE A 127 13.56 -11.56 1.14
N GLU A 128 14.44 -12.00 2.06
CA GLU A 128 14.71 -13.42 2.30
C GLU A 128 13.45 -14.19 2.71
N ALA A 129 12.57 -13.57 3.51
CA ALA A 129 11.29 -14.18 3.86
C ALA A 129 10.38 -14.37 2.64
N ILE A 130 10.27 -13.34 1.78
CA ILE A 130 9.47 -13.42 0.54
C ILE A 130 10.01 -14.50 -0.40
N GLU A 131 11.34 -14.60 -0.55
CA GLU A 131 11.99 -15.66 -1.34
C GLU A 131 11.64 -17.09 -0.83
N GLN A 132 11.54 -17.25 0.50
CA GLN A 132 11.12 -18.54 1.06
C GLN A 132 9.63 -18.79 0.83
N VAL A 133 8.77 -17.78 1.01
CA VAL A 133 7.32 -17.86 0.80
C VAL A 133 6.99 -18.24 -0.65
N LYS A 134 7.70 -17.67 -1.61
CA LYS A 134 7.55 -17.98 -3.06
C LYS A 134 7.74 -19.45 -3.41
N LYS A 135 8.45 -20.21 -2.57
CA LYS A 135 8.64 -21.66 -2.78
C LYS A 135 7.38 -22.50 -2.47
N HIS A 136 6.41 -21.90 -1.76
CA HIS A 136 5.24 -22.61 -1.25
C HIS A 136 3.92 -22.05 -1.75
N TYR A 137 3.91 -20.76 -2.15
CA TYR A 137 2.71 -20.02 -2.56
C TYR A 137 2.96 -19.26 -3.86
N ARG A 138 1.91 -19.01 -4.63
CA ARG A 138 1.93 -17.94 -5.61
C ARG A 138 1.89 -16.62 -4.83
N ILE A 139 2.78 -15.69 -5.15
CA ILE A 139 2.87 -14.43 -4.40
C ILE A 139 2.75 -13.22 -5.32
N PHE A 140 1.98 -12.25 -4.87
CA PHE A 140 1.67 -11.04 -5.60
C PHE A 140 1.96 -9.82 -4.73
N LEU A 141 2.29 -8.71 -5.39
CA LEU A 141 2.43 -7.41 -4.75
C LEU A 141 1.29 -6.50 -5.21
N MET A 142 0.64 -5.79 -4.27
CA MET A 142 -0.42 -4.83 -4.53
C MET A 142 -0.16 -3.55 -3.73
N SER A 143 0.30 -2.49 -4.40
CA SER A 143 0.76 -1.28 -3.71
C SER A 143 0.13 0.00 -4.25
N ASN A 144 -0.36 0.85 -3.32
CA ASN A 144 -0.64 2.24 -3.64
C ASN A 144 0.68 3.01 -3.62
N THR A 145 1.08 3.54 -4.77
CA THR A 145 2.36 4.25 -4.93
C THR A 145 2.35 5.10 -6.20
N ASN A 146 3.45 5.80 -6.44
CA ASN A 146 3.62 6.68 -7.59
C ASN A 146 5.01 6.52 -8.21
N VAL A 147 5.17 7.07 -9.42
CA VAL A 147 6.42 6.91 -10.19
C VAL A 147 7.65 7.50 -9.50
N ILE A 148 7.53 8.56 -8.68
CA ILE A 148 8.66 9.17 -7.99
C ILE A 148 9.19 8.23 -6.90
N HIS A 149 8.30 7.63 -6.12
CA HIS A 149 8.65 6.63 -5.12
C HIS A 149 9.14 5.32 -5.78
N TYR A 150 8.43 4.87 -6.83
CA TYR A 150 8.75 3.65 -7.56
C TYR A 150 10.20 3.65 -8.08
N ASP A 151 10.62 4.71 -8.74
CA ASP A 151 11.98 4.84 -9.29
C ASP A 151 13.06 4.71 -8.21
N LEU A 152 12.79 5.23 -7.01
CA LEU A 152 13.74 5.19 -5.91
C LEU A 152 13.88 3.78 -5.32
N TYR A 153 12.76 3.15 -4.92
CA TYR A 153 12.87 1.85 -4.25
C TYR A 153 13.16 0.69 -5.22
N VAL A 154 12.82 0.79 -6.51
CA VAL A 154 13.29 -0.17 -7.53
C VAL A 154 14.79 -0.08 -7.72
N ARG A 155 15.34 1.14 -7.73
CA ARG A 155 16.80 1.32 -7.78
C ARG A 155 17.49 0.71 -6.54
N ASP A 156 16.91 0.86 -5.35
CA ASP A 156 17.41 0.24 -4.14
C ASP A 156 17.35 -1.29 -4.22
N LEU A 157 16.23 -1.83 -4.70
CA LEU A 157 16.06 -3.27 -4.95
C LEU A 157 17.14 -3.82 -5.89
N GLN A 158 17.47 -3.10 -6.97
CA GLN A 158 18.52 -3.48 -7.93
C GLN A 158 19.89 -3.48 -7.29
N LEU A 159 20.25 -2.38 -6.60
CA LEU A 159 21.59 -2.17 -6.08
C LEU A 159 21.93 -3.08 -4.89
N ARG A 160 20.98 -3.32 -4.02
CA ARG A 160 21.20 -4.04 -2.76
C ARG A 160 20.91 -5.54 -2.84
N PHE A 161 19.92 -5.93 -3.68
CA PHE A 161 19.43 -7.30 -3.74
C PHE A 161 19.64 -7.95 -5.11
N GLY A 162 19.97 -7.18 -6.15
CA GLY A 162 20.22 -7.69 -7.49
C GLY A 162 18.95 -8.02 -8.29
N TYR A 163 17.77 -7.68 -7.79
CA TYR A 163 16.52 -7.84 -8.51
C TYR A 163 16.32 -6.68 -9.48
N LYS A 164 16.01 -7.00 -10.73
CA LYS A 164 15.81 -5.99 -11.77
C LYS A 164 14.55 -5.16 -11.53
N GLU A 165 13.51 -5.79 -11.01
CA GLU A 165 12.19 -5.24 -10.73
C GLU A 165 11.45 -6.16 -9.77
N PHE A 166 10.29 -5.74 -9.23
CA PHE A 166 9.52 -6.55 -8.27
C PHE A 166 8.98 -7.84 -8.87
N ASP A 167 8.65 -7.89 -10.17
CA ASP A 167 8.21 -9.12 -10.83
C ASP A 167 9.30 -10.21 -10.87
N ALA A 168 10.56 -9.88 -10.58
CA ALA A 168 11.59 -10.90 -10.35
C ALA A 168 11.45 -11.58 -8.97
N LEU A 169 10.95 -10.84 -7.99
CA LEU A 169 10.72 -11.34 -6.63
C LEU A 169 9.30 -11.94 -6.47
N PHE A 170 8.28 -11.33 -7.07
CA PHE A 170 6.90 -11.78 -7.07
C PHE A 170 6.53 -12.51 -8.36
N ASP A 171 5.40 -13.20 -8.39
CA ASP A 171 4.86 -13.76 -9.63
C ASP A 171 4.29 -12.65 -10.51
N LYS A 172 3.67 -11.64 -9.85
CA LYS A 172 3.27 -10.38 -10.49
C LYS A 172 3.15 -9.27 -9.45
N SER A 173 3.42 -8.03 -9.88
CA SER A 173 3.30 -6.82 -9.06
C SER A 173 2.32 -5.85 -9.70
N TYR A 174 1.41 -5.31 -8.88
CA TYR A 174 0.36 -4.38 -9.26
C TYR A 174 0.55 -3.07 -8.51
N PHE A 175 0.73 -2.00 -9.26
CA PHE A 175 0.96 -0.66 -8.73
C PHE A 175 -0.17 0.28 -9.13
N SER A 176 -0.71 1.03 -8.20
CA SER A 176 -1.86 1.91 -8.42
C SER A 176 -1.67 2.87 -9.61
N PHE A 177 -0.47 3.43 -9.76
CA PHE A 177 -0.17 4.36 -10.87
C PHE A 177 -0.17 3.69 -12.24
N ALA A 178 0.07 2.38 -12.31
CA ALA A 178 0.09 1.61 -13.55
C ALA A 178 -1.30 1.07 -13.91
N GLU A 179 -2.07 0.68 -12.89
CA GLU A 179 -3.40 0.08 -13.07
C GLU A 179 -4.54 1.12 -13.06
N HIS A 180 -4.23 2.38 -12.74
CA HIS A 180 -5.20 3.48 -12.60
C HIS A 180 -6.29 3.20 -11.55
N LEU A 181 -5.96 2.37 -10.56
CA LEU A 181 -6.80 1.97 -9.45
C LEU A 181 -5.98 2.01 -8.16
N GLU A 182 -6.61 2.37 -7.04
CA GLU A 182 -5.94 2.40 -5.74
C GLU A 182 -6.78 1.70 -4.67
N LYS A 183 -6.12 1.02 -3.70
CA LYS A 183 -6.79 0.52 -2.51
C LYS A 183 -7.37 1.73 -1.72
N PRO A 184 -8.57 1.61 -1.14
CA PRO A 184 -9.41 0.44 -0.95
C PRO A 184 -10.50 0.24 -2.03
N ASP A 185 -10.32 0.71 -3.28
CA ASP A 185 -11.27 0.45 -4.34
C ASP A 185 -11.38 -1.07 -4.59
N PRO A 186 -12.57 -1.69 -4.46
CA PRO A 186 -12.75 -3.13 -4.68
C PRO A 186 -12.33 -3.58 -6.08
N ARG A 187 -12.43 -2.71 -7.08
CA ARG A 187 -12.03 -3.03 -8.46
C ARG A 187 -10.54 -3.35 -8.59
N PHE A 188 -9.70 -2.81 -7.72
CA PHE A 188 -8.27 -3.14 -7.74
C PHE A 188 -8.00 -4.57 -7.25
N PHE A 189 -8.74 -5.03 -6.26
CA PHE A 189 -8.69 -6.44 -5.80
C PHE A 189 -9.28 -7.37 -6.85
N GLU A 190 -10.46 -7.05 -7.41
CA GLU A 190 -11.13 -7.83 -8.45
C GLU A 190 -10.23 -7.98 -9.69
N LEU A 191 -9.53 -6.90 -10.11
CA LEU A 191 -8.58 -6.94 -11.22
C LEU A 191 -7.50 -8.00 -11.00
N ILE A 192 -6.91 -8.08 -9.81
CA ILE A 192 -5.85 -9.07 -9.51
C ILE A 192 -6.43 -10.48 -9.47
N LEU A 193 -7.60 -10.66 -8.82
CA LEU A 193 -8.27 -11.96 -8.78
C LEU A 193 -8.56 -12.48 -10.18
N ASP A 194 -9.10 -11.63 -11.05
CA ASP A 194 -9.47 -12.00 -12.42
C ASP A 194 -8.24 -12.25 -13.31
N HIS A 195 -7.24 -11.35 -13.30
CA HIS A 195 -6.06 -11.48 -14.14
C HIS A 195 -5.25 -12.72 -13.82
N GLU A 196 -5.15 -13.06 -12.53
CA GLU A 196 -4.32 -14.15 -12.05
C GLU A 196 -5.12 -15.44 -11.83
N GLY A 197 -6.44 -15.41 -12.02
CA GLY A 197 -7.34 -16.54 -11.81
C GLY A 197 -7.34 -17.01 -10.36
N LEU A 198 -7.34 -16.06 -9.40
CA LEU A 198 -7.29 -16.39 -7.98
C LEU A 198 -8.70 -16.58 -7.43
N LEU A 199 -8.86 -17.61 -6.58
CA LEU A 199 -10.07 -17.79 -5.79
C LEU A 199 -9.93 -17.01 -4.48
N PRO A 200 -10.88 -16.14 -4.11
CA PRO A 200 -10.81 -15.35 -2.88
C PRO A 200 -10.57 -16.22 -1.64
N GLU A 201 -11.27 -17.35 -1.52
CA GLU A 201 -11.18 -18.29 -0.40
C GLU A 201 -9.85 -19.08 -0.34
N GLU A 202 -9.01 -18.99 -1.37
CA GLU A 202 -7.66 -19.58 -1.42
C GLU A 202 -6.57 -18.49 -1.37
N THR A 203 -6.95 -17.24 -1.17
CA THR A 203 -6.06 -16.07 -1.23
C THR A 203 -6.00 -15.39 0.13
N LEU A 204 -4.79 -15.07 0.60
CA LEU A 204 -4.53 -14.25 1.78
C LEU A 204 -4.00 -12.88 1.35
N PHE A 205 -4.57 -11.82 1.88
CA PHE A 205 -4.09 -10.45 1.72
C PHE A 205 -3.49 -9.95 3.03
N ILE A 206 -2.25 -9.41 2.98
CA ILE A 206 -1.51 -8.90 4.12
C ILE A 206 -1.26 -7.40 3.90
N ASP A 207 -1.81 -6.56 4.79
CA ASP A 207 -1.78 -5.09 4.65
C ASP A 207 -1.84 -4.45 6.06
N ASP A 208 -1.26 -3.27 6.24
CA ASP A 208 -1.25 -2.53 7.51
C ASP A 208 -2.43 -1.55 7.65
N THR A 209 -3.24 -1.42 6.61
CA THR A 209 -4.35 -0.45 6.55
C THR A 209 -5.71 -1.14 6.72
N GLU A 210 -6.41 -0.82 7.81
CA GLU A 210 -7.71 -1.42 8.16
C GLU A 210 -8.77 -1.27 7.05
N ALA A 211 -8.77 -0.15 6.31
CA ALA A 211 -9.72 0.07 5.23
C ALA A 211 -9.54 -0.92 4.07
N ASN A 212 -8.29 -1.23 3.73
CA ASN A 212 -7.94 -2.21 2.70
C ASN A 212 -8.37 -3.62 3.13
N ILE A 213 -8.08 -3.97 4.39
CA ILE A 213 -8.48 -5.24 5.01
C ILE A 213 -10.00 -5.46 4.91
N LYS A 214 -10.79 -4.43 5.27
CA LYS A 214 -12.27 -4.51 5.23
C LYS A 214 -12.81 -4.76 3.83
N VAL A 215 -12.23 -4.14 2.82
CA VAL A 215 -12.63 -4.35 1.42
C VAL A 215 -12.26 -5.75 0.96
N ALA A 216 -11.03 -6.22 1.21
CA ALA A 216 -10.61 -7.57 0.86
C ALA A 216 -11.53 -8.63 1.50
N GLN A 217 -11.87 -8.47 2.79
CA GLN A 217 -12.81 -9.35 3.50
C GLN A 217 -14.20 -9.35 2.84
N SER A 218 -14.68 -8.20 2.38
CA SER A 218 -16.00 -8.11 1.72
C SER A 218 -16.07 -8.87 0.40
N LEU A 219 -14.92 -9.11 -0.23
CA LEU A 219 -14.75 -9.90 -1.45
C LEU A 219 -14.49 -11.40 -1.17
N GLY A 220 -14.45 -11.81 0.10
CA GLY A 220 -14.21 -13.20 0.50
C GLY A 220 -12.74 -13.60 0.56
N ILE A 221 -11.81 -12.64 0.45
CA ILE A 221 -10.37 -12.86 0.60
C ILE A 221 -10.04 -13.01 2.09
N HIS A 222 -9.22 -14.01 2.44
CA HIS A 222 -8.64 -14.08 3.78
C HIS A 222 -7.70 -12.90 4.01
N THR A 223 -7.65 -12.37 5.22
CA THR A 223 -6.85 -11.18 5.47
C THR A 223 -6.03 -11.31 6.74
N TYR A 224 -4.87 -10.68 6.75
CA TYR A 224 -4.08 -10.44 7.94
C TYR A 224 -3.77 -8.96 8.05
N HIS A 225 -4.32 -8.31 9.07
CA HIS A 225 -4.02 -6.92 9.39
C HIS A 225 -2.74 -6.88 10.22
N ILE A 226 -1.62 -6.61 9.54
CA ILE A 226 -0.31 -6.55 10.19
C ILE A 226 -0.11 -5.19 10.84
N SER A 227 0.45 -5.14 12.05
CA SER A 227 0.90 -3.88 12.64
C SER A 227 2.27 -3.49 12.10
N ARG A 228 2.58 -2.19 12.06
CA ARG A 228 3.90 -1.70 11.58
C ARG A 228 5.07 -2.17 12.44
N GLU A 229 4.82 -2.55 13.68
CA GLU A 229 5.85 -3.11 14.58
C GLU A 229 6.05 -4.61 14.35
N GLU A 230 5.11 -5.27 13.69
CA GLU A 230 5.18 -6.69 13.40
C GLU A 230 5.96 -6.93 12.10
N LEU A 231 6.89 -7.87 12.13
CA LEU A 231 7.66 -8.22 10.95
C LEU A 231 6.91 -9.30 10.15
N VAL A 232 6.68 -9.05 8.87
CA VAL A 232 6.00 -9.99 7.96
C VAL A 232 6.61 -11.39 7.99
N ARG A 233 7.93 -11.51 8.19
CA ARG A 233 8.62 -12.81 8.36
C ARG A 233 8.08 -13.64 9.53
N ASN A 234 7.50 -12.98 10.55
CA ASN A 234 6.99 -13.67 11.73
C ASN A 234 5.70 -14.45 11.46
N LEU A 235 5.02 -14.17 10.33
CA LEU A 235 3.83 -14.90 9.90
C LEU A 235 4.17 -16.29 9.34
N PHE A 236 5.45 -16.52 9.03
CA PHE A 236 5.90 -17.72 8.36
C PHE A 236 6.89 -18.53 9.20
N SER A 237 6.97 -19.82 8.90
CA SER A 237 8.02 -20.72 9.38
C SER A 237 8.58 -21.46 8.15
N ASN A 238 9.84 -21.22 7.80
CA ASN A 238 10.48 -21.74 6.58
C ASN A 238 9.63 -21.47 5.30
N GLY A 239 9.03 -20.29 5.21
CA GLY A 239 8.18 -19.89 4.08
C GLY A 239 6.75 -20.41 4.12
N VAL A 240 6.36 -21.21 5.12
CA VAL A 240 5.00 -21.73 5.29
C VAL A 240 4.26 -20.90 6.33
N LEU A 241 3.01 -20.52 6.04
CA LEU A 241 2.13 -19.80 6.99
C LEU A 241 2.00 -20.56 8.30
N LYS A 242 2.15 -19.85 9.40
CA LYS A 242 1.90 -20.40 10.73
C LYS A 242 0.41 -20.63 10.95
N PRO A 243 0.03 -21.64 11.77
CA PRO A 243 -1.37 -21.86 12.14
C PRO A 243 -1.99 -20.60 12.77
N GLY A 244 -3.25 -20.34 12.45
CA GLY A 244 -4.01 -19.19 12.98
C GLY A 244 -3.82 -17.87 12.22
N ILE A 245 -3.02 -17.83 11.14
CA ILE A 245 -2.80 -16.59 10.36
C ILE A 245 -3.94 -16.34 9.35
N ALA A 246 -4.55 -17.38 8.82
CA ALA A 246 -5.61 -17.29 7.81
C ALA A 246 -6.88 -18.09 8.18
N ASP A 247 -7.14 -18.22 9.48
CA ASP A 247 -8.30 -18.97 10.02
C ASP A 247 -9.57 -18.11 10.09
#